data_8596c1cab0734b1d98767923b21c0340
#
_entry.id   8596c1cab0734b1d98767923b21c0340
#
_cell.length_a   1.000
_cell.length_b   1.000
_cell.length_c   1.000
_cell.angle_alpha   90.00
_cell.angle_beta   90.00
_cell.angle_gamma   90.00
#
_symmetry.space_group_name_H-M   'P 1'
#
loop_
_entity.id
_entity.type
_entity.pdbx_description
1 polymer ?
#
loop_
_entity_poly.entity_id
_entity_poly.type
_entity_poly.pdbx_seq_one_letter_code
_entity_poly.pdbx_strand_id
1 'polypeptide(L)'
;TSVSRGLGDVYKRQVIDQLQDDGYLGEVVKSETIFPQIGEELRDQGGIAILVAMLVILVYIIFRFQIKFGYGAIAALFHDVLIILGIFSIFNLTFDLSVLAALLAVVGYSLNDSIVVSDRIRENFLDENIKGSSEVLLNDSLNQVFARTIITSFTTLLVLIALLIAGGEALKNFSLALAAGVV
;
A
#
# COMPACT_ATOMS: atom_id res chain seq x y z
N THR A 1 -14.88 26.09 -13.80
CA THR A 1 -14.07 25.57 -12.67
C THR A 1 -14.08 26.47 -11.44
N SER A 2 -14.20 27.81 -11.58
CA SER A 2 -14.32 28.72 -10.44
C SER A 2 -15.73 28.73 -9.81
N VAL A 3 -16.77 28.58 -10.63
CA VAL A 3 -18.19 28.54 -10.18
C VAL A 3 -18.51 27.32 -9.34
N SER A 4 -17.96 26.15 -9.67
CA SER A 4 -18.19 24.92 -8.89
C SER A 4 -17.52 24.93 -7.50
N ARG A 5 -16.36 25.60 -7.38
CA ARG A 5 -15.72 25.83 -6.07
C ARG A 5 -16.55 26.75 -5.16
N GLY A 6 -17.10 27.83 -5.73
CA GLY A 6 -17.95 28.76 -4.98
C GLY A 6 -19.26 28.14 -4.47
N LEU A 7 -19.90 27.26 -5.26
CA LEU A 7 -21.09 26.53 -4.81
C LEU A 7 -20.77 25.55 -3.66
N GLY A 8 -19.69 24.80 -3.76
CA GLY A 8 -19.26 23.89 -2.71
C GLY A 8 -19.01 24.60 -1.37
N ASP A 9 -18.36 25.75 -1.41
CA ASP A 9 -18.08 26.55 -0.20
C ASP A 9 -19.35 27.17 0.42
N VAL A 10 -20.36 27.52 -0.39
CA VAL A 10 -21.65 28.01 0.08
C VAL A 10 -22.44 26.91 0.78
N TYR A 11 -22.55 25.71 0.17
CA TYR A 11 -23.22 24.58 0.80
C TYR A 11 -22.53 24.13 2.09
N LYS A 12 -21.20 24.13 2.10
CA LYS A 12 -20.41 23.82 3.28
C LYS A 12 -20.72 24.76 4.45
N ARG A 13 -20.74 26.06 4.19
CA ARG A 13 -21.11 27.07 5.22
C ARG A 13 -22.53 26.87 5.72
N GLN A 14 -23.49 26.66 4.83
CA GLN A 14 -24.88 26.43 5.22
C GLN A 14 -25.06 25.20 6.12
N VAL A 15 -24.38 24.11 5.81
CA VAL A 15 -24.43 22.89 6.64
C VAL A 15 -23.77 23.11 8.00
N ILE A 16 -22.65 23.83 8.05
CA ILE A 16 -21.97 24.15 9.32
C ILE A 16 -22.83 25.08 10.17
N ASP A 17 -23.42 26.12 9.57
CA ASP A 17 -24.30 27.06 10.27
C ASP A 17 -25.56 26.34 10.81
N GLN A 18 -26.17 25.43 10.04
CA GLN A 18 -27.30 24.62 10.49
C GLN A 18 -26.94 23.68 11.66
N LEU A 19 -25.77 23.03 11.61
CA LEU A 19 -25.31 22.17 12.68
C LEU A 19 -24.98 22.95 13.96
N GLN A 20 -24.54 24.20 13.84
CA GLN A 20 -24.34 25.09 14.98
C GLN A 20 -25.66 25.58 15.58
N ASP A 21 -26.65 25.91 14.75
CA ASP A 21 -27.99 26.32 15.19
C ASP A 21 -28.77 25.17 15.87
N ASP A 22 -28.55 23.92 15.42
CA ASP A 22 -29.15 22.71 16.02
C ASP A 22 -28.45 22.27 17.32
N GLY A 23 -27.45 23.02 17.79
CA GLY A 23 -26.79 22.79 19.08
C GLY A 23 -25.69 21.74 19.06
N TYR A 24 -25.26 21.28 17.90
CA TYR A 24 -24.07 20.44 17.73
C TYR A 24 -22.81 21.31 17.80
N LEU A 25 -22.42 21.67 19.03
CA LEU A 25 -21.23 22.47 19.32
C LEU A 25 -19.99 21.56 19.26
N GLY A 26 -19.51 21.24 18.05
CA GLY A 26 -18.26 20.55 17.83
C GLY A 26 -17.32 21.43 17.00
N GLU A 27 -16.04 21.43 17.31
CA GLU A 27 -15.04 21.99 16.42
C GLU A 27 -14.98 21.19 15.13
N VAL A 28 -15.21 21.82 13.96
CA VAL A 28 -15.09 21.15 12.66
C VAL A 28 -13.62 20.91 12.39
N VAL A 29 -13.12 19.75 12.77
CA VAL A 29 -11.71 19.35 12.63
C VAL A 29 -11.34 19.13 11.16
N LYS A 30 -12.27 18.58 10.36
CA LYS A 30 -12.05 18.34 8.93
C LYS A 30 -13.38 18.36 8.19
N SER A 31 -13.45 19.06 7.08
CA SER A 31 -14.60 19.06 6.20
C SER A 31 -14.12 18.85 4.77
N GLU A 32 -14.35 17.67 4.24
CA GLU A 32 -14.09 17.30 2.84
C GLU A 32 -15.41 17.19 2.08
N THR A 33 -15.54 17.95 0.99
CA THR A 33 -16.64 17.78 0.06
C THR A 33 -16.19 16.77 -1.01
N ILE A 34 -16.62 15.52 -0.88
CA ILE A 34 -16.34 14.49 -1.88
C ILE A 34 -17.46 14.56 -2.91
N PHE A 35 -17.17 15.12 -4.09
CA PHE A 35 -18.09 15.04 -5.22
C PHE A 35 -18.08 13.59 -5.75
N PRO A 36 -19.23 13.02 -6.17
CA PRO A 36 -19.32 11.68 -6.76
C PRO A 36 -18.32 11.47 -7.91
N GLN A 37 -18.04 12.52 -8.69
CA GLN A 37 -17.05 12.52 -9.77
C GLN A 37 -15.62 12.24 -9.30
N ILE A 38 -15.24 12.70 -8.10
CA ILE A 38 -13.90 12.43 -7.54
C ILE A 38 -13.77 10.97 -7.14
N GLY A 39 -14.84 10.37 -6.62
CA GLY A 39 -14.84 8.94 -6.27
C GLY A 39 -14.72 8.03 -7.50
N GLU A 40 -15.41 8.38 -8.60
CA GLU A 40 -15.29 7.66 -9.87
C GLU A 40 -13.90 7.84 -10.49
N GLU A 41 -13.38 9.06 -10.51
CA GLU A 41 -12.05 9.36 -11.02
C GLU A 41 -10.96 8.65 -10.20
N LEU A 42 -11.07 8.65 -8.88
CA LEU A 42 -10.15 7.94 -7.98
C LEU A 42 -10.17 6.42 -8.23
N ARG A 43 -11.36 5.84 -8.41
CA ARG A 43 -11.51 4.42 -8.71
C ARG A 43 -10.88 4.06 -10.06
N ASP A 44 -11.18 4.83 -11.10
CA ASP A 44 -10.77 4.52 -12.47
C ASP A 44 -9.28 4.83 -12.67
N GLN A 45 -8.80 6.01 -12.30
CA GLN A 45 -7.39 6.37 -12.42
C GLN A 45 -6.52 5.60 -11.41
N GLY A 46 -7.01 5.37 -10.20
CA GLY A 46 -6.33 4.58 -9.19
C GLY A 46 -6.18 3.11 -9.59
N GLY A 47 -7.25 2.51 -10.13
CA GLY A 47 -7.21 1.16 -10.68
C GLY A 47 -6.20 1.04 -11.83
N ILE A 48 -6.21 1.98 -12.76
CA ILE A 48 -5.24 2.03 -13.87
C ILE A 48 -3.81 2.22 -13.32
N ALA A 49 -3.59 3.08 -12.35
CA ALA A 49 -2.26 3.31 -11.76
C ALA A 49 -1.69 2.04 -11.14
N ILE A 50 -2.49 1.28 -10.39
CA ILE A 50 -2.07 0.00 -9.80
C ILE A 50 -1.75 -1.02 -10.91
N LEU A 51 -2.60 -1.14 -11.94
CA LEU A 51 -2.36 -2.06 -13.05
C LEU A 51 -1.09 -1.71 -13.83
N VAL A 52 -0.86 -0.44 -14.11
CA VAL A 52 0.34 0.04 -14.79
C VAL A 52 1.58 -0.22 -13.92
N ALA A 53 1.51 0.07 -12.63
CA ALA A 53 2.60 -0.23 -11.71
C ALA A 53 2.94 -1.73 -11.70
N MET A 54 1.94 -2.60 -11.59
CA MET A 54 2.12 -4.06 -11.62
C MET A 54 2.70 -4.53 -12.95
N LEU A 55 2.29 -3.94 -14.08
CA LEU A 55 2.81 -4.29 -15.41
C LEU A 55 4.28 -3.88 -15.57
N VAL A 56 4.64 -2.66 -15.15
CA VAL A 56 6.04 -2.17 -15.20
C VAL A 56 6.93 -3.06 -14.34
N ILE A 57 6.46 -3.45 -13.17
CA ILE A 57 7.15 -4.33 -12.25
C ILE A 57 7.29 -5.74 -12.84
N LEU A 58 6.24 -6.28 -13.46
CA LEU A 58 6.30 -7.57 -14.15
C LEU A 58 7.39 -7.57 -15.21
N VAL A 59 7.41 -6.53 -16.05
CA VAL A 59 8.43 -6.35 -17.08
C VAL A 59 9.83 -6.33 -16.46
N TYR A 60 10.03 -5.55 -15.40
CA TYR A 60 11.31 -5.50 -14.68
C TYR A 60 11.74 -6.88 -14.15
N ILE A 61 10.82 -7.62 -13.50
CA ILE A 61 11.12 -8.93 -12.91
C ILE A 61 11.45 -9.96 -14.01
N ILE A 62 10.73 -9.95 -15.14
CA ILE A 62 11.01 -10.86 -16.27
C ILE A 62 12.40 -10.62 -16.83
N PHE A 63 12.82 -9.35 -16.96
CA PHE A 63 14.16 -9.04 -17.46
C PHE A 63 15.26 -9.31 -16.42
N ARG A 64 14.98 -9.12 -15.14
CA ARG A 64 15.97 -9.25 -14.06
C ARG A 64 16.10 -10.66 -13.52
N PHE A 65 15.00 -11.43 -13.47
CA PHE A 65 14.92 -12.75 -12.86
C PHE A 65 14.35 -13.79 -13.85
N GLN A 66 14.35 -15.06 -13.43
CA GLN A 66 13.67 -16.09 -14.17
C GLN A 66 12.14 -15.91 -14.11
N ILE A 67 11.46 -16.21 -15.19
CA ILE A 67 10.00 -16.06 -15.35
C ILE A 67 9.21 -16.72 -14.19
N LYS A 68 9.71 -17.83 -13.63
CA LYS A 68 9.08 -18.55 -12.51
C LYS A 68 8.97 -17.69 -11.25
N PHE A 69 10.00 -16.91 -10.93
CA PHE A 69 9.98 -15.97 -9.80
C PHE A 69 9.04 -14.79 -10.06
N GLY A 70 8.91 -14.37 -11.32
CA GLY A 70 7.98 -13.33 -11.72
C GLY A 70 6.53 -13.67 -11.41
N TYR A 71 6.09 -14.88 -11.72
CA TYR A 71 4.73 -15.32 -11.38
C TYR A 71 4.47 -15.32 -9.87
N GLY A 72 5.44 -15.79 -9.07
CA GLY A 72 5.33 -15.78 -7.61
C GLY A 72 5.19 -14.36 -7.04
N ALA A 73 6.04 -13.44 -7.52
CA ALA A 73 6.01 -12.05 -7.07
C ALA A 73 4.68 -11.35 -7.41
N ILE A 74 4.14 -11.57 -8.62
CA ILE A 74 2.84 -11.00 -9.01
C ILE A 74 1.70 -11.57 -8.21
N ALA A 75 1.70 -12.88 -7.97
CA ALA A 75 0.68 -13.51 -7.13
C ALA A 75 0.70 -12.94 -5.70
N ALA A 76 1.89 -12.71 -5.14
CA ALA A 76 2.05 -12.08 -3.84
C ALA A 76 1.51 -10.63 -3.84
N LEU A 77 1.88 -9.82 -4.83
CA LEU A 77 1.38 -8.43 -4.95
C LEU A 77 -0.14 -8.37 -5.06
N PHE A 78 -0.72 -9.24 -5.87
CA PHE A 78 -2.18 -9.30 -6.02
C PHE A 78 -2.85 -9.69 -4.70
N HIS A 79 -2.28 -10.66 -3.99
CA HIS A 79 -2.74 -11.07 -2.67
C HIS A 79 -2.69 -9.90 -1.68
N ASP A 80 -1.58 -9.16 -1.60
CA ASP A 80 -1.41 -8.06 -0.66
C ASP A 80 -2.42 -6.93 -0.90
N VAL A 81 -2.61 -6.55 -2.18
CA VAL A 81 -3.63 -5.57 -2.56
C VAL A 81 -5.03 -6.03 -2.16
N LEU A 82 -5.38 -7.31 -2.42
CA LEU A 82 -6.69 -7.84 -2.06
C LEU A 82 -6.92 -7.86 -0.55
N ILE A 83 -5.90 -8.20 0.24
CA ILE A 83 -6.00 -8.19 1.71
C ILE A 83 -6.26 -6.78 2.21
N ILE A 84 -5.53 -5.78 1.73
CA ILE A 84 -5.71 -4.39 2.14
C ILE A 84 -7.12 -3.91 1.80
N LEU A 85 -7.57 -4.12 0.56
CA LEU A 85 -8.92 -3.77 0.13
C LEU A 85 -9.99 -4.51 0.95
N GLY A 86 -9.75 -5.78 1.28
CA GLY A 86 -10.61 -6.59 2.14
C GLY A 86 -10.72 -6.00 3.55
N ILE A 87 -9.61 -5.62 4.17
CA ILE A 87 -9.57 -4.97 5.49
C ILE A 87 -10.37 -3.66 5.46
N PHE A 88 -10.11 -2.80 4.47
CA PHE A 88 -10.83 -1.52 4.32
C PHE A 88 -12.33 -1.73 4.14
N SER A 89 -12.73 -2.75 3.38
CA SER A 89 -14.14 -3.10 3.16
C SER A 89 -14.81 -3.64 4.43
N ILE A 90 -14.16 -4.56 5.16
CA ILE A 90 -14.73 -5.19 6.36
C ILE A 90 -14.92 -4.16 7.47
N PHE A 91 -13.95 -3.26 7.67
CA PHE A 91 -14.00 -2.24 8.71
C PHE A 91 -14.68 -0.94 8.26
N ASN A 92 -15.25 -0.90 7.04
CA ASN A 92 -15.88 0.29 6.46
C ASN A 92 -14.99 1.54 6.54
N LEU A 93 -13.68 1.36 6.30
CA LEU A 93 -12.72 2.46 6.31
C LEU A 93 -12.85 3.29 5.02
N THR A 94 -12.65 4.59 5.14
CA THR A 94 -12.71 5.49 3.97
C THR A 94 -11.53 5.24 3.04
N PHE A 95 -11.83 5.00 1.77
CA PHE A 95 -10.84 4.86 0.72
C PHE A 95 -10.62 6.22 0.05
N ASP A 96 -9.48 6.82 0.29
CA ASP A 96 -9.09 8.11 -0.23
C ASP A 96 -7.76 8.04 -1.02
N LEU A 97 -7.29 9.18 -1.50
CA LEU A 97 -6.04 9.27 -2.26
C LEU A 97 -4.83 8.81 -1.44
N SER A 98 -4.86 8.97 -0.12
CA SER A 98 -3.78 8.53 0.76
C SER A 98 -3.69 7.00 0.82
N VAL A 99 -4.83 6.31 0.82
CA VAL A 99 -4.90 4.84 0.75
C VAL A 99 -4.39 4.32 -0.59
N LEU A 100 -4.72 5.00 -1.70
CA LEU A 100 -4.17 4.66 -3.01
C LEU A 100 -2.65 4.80 -3.04
N ALA A 101 -2.12 5.88 -2.47
CA ALA A 101 -0.68 6.07 -2.34
C ALA A 101 -0.03 4.98 -1.48
N ALA A 102 -0.70 4.57 -0.39
CA ALA A 102 -0.25 3.46 0.45
C ALA A 102 -0.23 2.13 -0.33
N LEU A 103 -1.25 1.83 -1.13
CA LEU A 103 -1.27 0.63 -1.99
C LEU A 103 -0.09 0.59 -2.95
N LEU A 104 0.22 1.72 -3.61
CA LEU A 104 1.39 1.80 -4.49
C LEU A 104 2.71 1.64 -3.71
N ALA A 105 2.78 2.16 -2.49
CA ALA A 105 3.93 1.98 -1.62
C ALA A 105 4.08 0.51 -1.16
N VAL A 106 2.98 -0.19 -0.83
CA VAL A 106 2.96 -1.62 -0.49
C VAL A 106 3.49 -2.46 -1.64
N VAL A 107 3.05 -2.17 -2.87
CA VAL A 107 3.55 -2.86 -4.08
C VAL A 107 5.08 -2.78 -4.16
N GLY A 108 5.66 -1.60 -3.92
CA GLY A 108 7.11 -1.43 -3.89
C GLY A 108 7.79 -2.13 -2.72
N TYR A 109 7.17 -2.11 -1.54
CA TYR A 109 7.69 -2.72 -0.32
C TYR A 109 7.69 -4.25 -0.40
N SER A 110 6.58 -4.86 -0.80
CA SER A 110 6.44 -6.32 -0.97
C SER A 110 7.45 -6.88 -1.99
N LEU A 111 7.69 -6.10 -3.08
CA LEU A 111 8.71 -6.49 -4.05
C LEU A 111 10.12 -6.46 -3.53
N ASN A 112 10.44 -5.53 -2.63
CA ASN A 112 11.79 -5.42 -2.08
C ASN A 112 12.23 -6.75 -1.44
N ASP A 113 11.38 -7.36 -0.63
CA ASP A 113 11.68 -8.63 0.02
C ASP A 113 11.68 -9.80 -0.98
N SER A 114 10.71 -9.83 -1.90
CA SER A 114 10.67 -10.84 -2.96
C SER A 114 11.91 -10.82 -3.85
N ILE A 115 12.44 -9.63 -4.17
CA ILE A 115 13.65 -9.46 -4.96
C ILE A 115 14.87 -9.94 -4.18
N VAL A 116 15.01 -9.56 -2.91
CA VAL A 116 16.15 -9.96 -2.05
C VAL A 116 16.23 -11.47 -1.91
N VAL A 117 15.08 -12.12 -1.62
CA VAL A 117 15.00 -13.58 -1.52
C VAL A 117 15.35 -14.25 -2.84
N SER A 118 14.77 -13.79 -3.95
CA SER A 118 14.99 -14.35 -5.28
C SER A 118 16.46 -14.20 -5.75
N ASP A 119 17.07 -13.05 -5.46
CA ASP A 119 18.45 -12.78 -5.80
C ASP A 119 19.39 -13.70 -5.01
N ARG A 120 19.13 -13.91 -3.71
CA ARG A 120 19.92 -14.81 -2.87
C ARG A 120 19.79 -16.28 -3.29
N ILE A 121 18.58 -16.72 -3.60
CA ILE A 121 18.35 -18.07 -4.15
C ILE A 121 19.16 -18.24 -5.43
N ARG A 122 19.08 -17.29 -6.35
CA ARG A 122 19.81 -17.34 -7.62
C ARG A 122 21.32 -17.38 -7.38
N GLU A 123 21.86 -16.57 -6.48
CA GLU A 123 23.28 -16.54 -6.14
C GLU A 123 23.76 -17.91 -5.63
N ASN A 124 23.04 -18.50 -4.67
CA ASN A 124 23.39 -19.79 -4.09
C ASN A 124 23.28 -20.94 -5.09
N PHE A 125 22.36 -20.87 -6.05
CA PHE A 125 22.24 -21.89 -7.12
C PHE A 125 23.30 -21.75 -8.21
N LEU A 126 23.93 -20.59 -8.36
CA LEU A 126 25.02 -20.36 -9.33
C LEU A 126 26.40 -20.59 -8.72
N ASP A 127 26.54 -20.66 -7.41
CA ASP A 127 27.82 -20.89 -6.74
C ASP A 127 28.17 -22.38 -6.78
N GLU A 128 29.17 -22.72 -7.60
CA GLU A 128 29.66 -24.10 -7.76
C GLU A 128 30.28 -24.69 -6.49
N ASN A 129 30.63 -23.86 -5.51
CA ASN A 129 31.21 -24.29 -4.23
C ASN A 129 30.12 -24.76 -3.26
N ILE A 130 28.87 -24.36 -3.45
CA ILE A 130 27.76 -24.74 -2.60
C ILE A 130 27.11 -26.01 -3.18
N LYS A 131 27.33 -27.15 -2.52
CA LYS A 131 26.77 -28.44 -2.93
C LYS A 131 25.62 -28.83 -2.00
N GLY A 132 24.46 -29.16 -2.56
CA GLY A 132 23.30 -29.63 -1.80
C GLY A 132 22.12 -29.97 -2.69
N SER A 133 21.09 -30.56 -2.11
CA SER A 133 19.80 -30.68 -2.81
C SER A 133 19.15 -29.31 -2.97
N SER A 134 18.26 -29.15 -3.95
CA SER A 134 17.54 -27.90 -4.16
C SER A 134 16.83 -27.39 -2.89
N GLU A 135 16.33 -28.30 -2.05
CA GLU A 135 15.68 -27.96 -0.76
C GLU A 135 16.66 -27.33 0.23
N VAL A 136 17.87 -27.89 0.35
CA VAL A 136 18.92 -27.36 1.23
C VAL A 136 19.33 -25.97 0.77
N LEU A 137 19.57 -25.79 -0.53
CA LEU A 137 19.95 -24.49 -1.11
C LEU A 137 18.87 -23.42 -0.90
N LEU A 138 17.60 -23.79 -1.07
CA LEU A 138 16.48 -22.88 -0.80
C LEU A 138 16.41 -22.48 0.67
N ASN A 139 16.50 -23.46 1.58
CA ASN A 139 16.42 -23.22 3.01
C ASN A 139 17.59 -22.35 3.51
N ASP A 140 18.79 -22.62 3.04
CA ASP A 140 19.97 -21.80 3.36
C ASP A 140 19.83 -20.37 2.82
N SER A 141 19.32 -20.21 1.60
CA SER A 141 19.06 -18.89 1.00
C SER A 141 18.08 -18.08 1.83
N LEU A 142 16.97 -18.69 2.26
CA LEU A 142 15.97 -18.06 3.11
C LEU A 142 16.55 -17.66 4.45
N ASN A 143 17.30 -18.55 5.11
CA ASN A 143 17.92 -18.26 6.40
C ASN A 143 18.92 -17.09 6.34
N GLN A 144 19.66 -16.96 5.22
CA GLN A 144 20.64 -15.88 5.04
C GLN A 144 19.99 -14.49 4.95
N VAL A 145 18.78 -14.39 4.42
CA VAL A 145 18.06 -13.10 4.26
C VAL A 145 17.03 -12.85 5.36
N PHE A 146 16.66 -13.89 6.13
CA PHE A 146 15.58 -13.85 7.11
C PHE A 146 15.72 -12.71 8.13
N ALA A 147 16.89 -12.57 8.74
CA ALA A 147 17.14 -11.52 9.72
C ALA A 147 16.97 -10.11 9.13
N ARG A 148 17.38 -9.91 7.88
CA ARG A 148 17.22 -8.64 7.16
C ARG A 148 15.75 -8.33 6.94
N THR A 149 14.97 -9.28 6.44
CA THR A 149 13.53 -9.11 6.20
C THR A 149 12.78 -8.77 7.49
N ILE A 150 13.05 -9.49 8.59
CA ILE A 150 12.43 -9.20 9.89
C ILE A 150 12.78 -7.78 10.37
N ILE A 151 14.05 -7.39 10.30
CA ILE A 151 14.48 -6.06 10.78
C ILE A 151 13.85 -4.96 9.92
N THR A 152 13.82 -5.10 8.60
CA THR A 152 13.23 -4.09 7.71
C THR A 152 11.74 -3.94 7.94
N SER A 153 10.99 -5.03 8.05
CA SER A 153 9.55 -5.00 8.34
C SER A 153 9.27 -4.42 9.73
N PHE A 154 10.03 -4.82 10.74
CA PHE A 154 9.86 -4.32 12.10
C PHE A 154 10.14 -2.80 12.21
N THR A 155 11.22 -2.33 11.60
CA THR A 155 11.55 -0.88 11.61
C THR A 155 10.50 -0.06 10.88
N THR A 156 9.98 -0.56 9.77
CA THR A 156 8.88 0.09 9.03
C THR A 156 7.61 0.15 9.86
N LEU A 157 7.25 -0.95 10.53
CA LEU A 157 6.09 -0.98 11.43
C LEU A 157 6.21 0.01 12.58
N LEU A 158 7.39 0.16 13.16
CA LEU A 158 7.61 1.17 14.22
C LEU A 158 7.32 2.59 13.72
N VAL A 159 7.78 2.93 12.51
CA VAL A 159 7.50 4.24 11.89
C VAL A 159 5.99 4.40 11.63
N LEU A 160 5.33 3.36 11.12
CA LEU A 160 3.90 3.41 10.83
C LEU A 160 3.05 3.54 12.11
N ILE A 161 3.44 2.87 13.19
CA ILE A 161 2.80 3.03 14.50
C ILE A 161 2.98 4.47 15.01
N ALA A 162 4.18 5.04 14.88
CA ALA A 162 4.41 6.43 15.24
C ALA A 162 3.55 7.39 14.41
N LEU A 163 3.39 7.14 13.10
CA LEU A 163 2.50 7.91 12.24
C LEU A 163 1.02 7.73 12.60
N LEU A 164 0.60 6.54 13.01
CA LEU A 164 -0.78 6.31 13.48
C LEU A 164 -1.10 7.10 14.74
N ILE A 165 -0.12 7.26 15.65
CA ILE A 165 -0.31 7.96 16.92
C ILE A 165 -0.17 9.48 16.74
N ALA A 166 0.83 9.93 15.98
CA ALA A 166 1.22 11.34 15.90
C ALA A 166 0.91 12.01 14.55
N GLY A 167 0.55 11.24 13.50
CA GLY A 167 0.40 11.73 12.13
C GLY A 167 -0.93 12.43 11.83
N GLY A 168 -1.88 12.44 12.78
CA GLY A 168 -3.20 13.03 12.59
C GLY A 168 -4.08 12.25 11.61
N GLU A 169 -5.31 12.75 11.41
CA GLU A 169 -6.33 12.06 10.59
C GLU A 169 -5.91 11.89 9.12
N ALA A 170 -5.12 12.82 8.58
CA ALA A 170 -4.69 12.76 7.17
C ALA A 170 -3.77 11.57 6.85
N LEU A 171 -2.97 11.10 7.81
CA LEU A 171 -2.03 9.99 7.63
C LEU A 171 -2.53 8.67 8.20
N LYS A 172 -3.67 8.67 8.89
CA LYS A 172 -4.22 7.50 9.57
C LYS A 172 -4.52 6.35 8.60
N ASN A 173 -5.30 6.61 7.57
CA ASN A 173 -5.68 5.60 6.58
C ASN A 173 -4.47 5.13 5.76
N PHE A 174 -3.56 6.04 5.41
CA PHE A 174 -2.28 5.70 4.80
C PHE A 174 -1.47 4.72 5.64
N SER A 175 -1.29 5.06 6.93
CA SER A 175 -0.48 4.25 7.85
C SER A 175 -1.12 2.89 8.12
N LEU A 176 -2.46 2.83 8.23
CA LEU A 176 -3.19 1.57 8.37
C LEU A 176 -3.03 0.67 7.14
N ALA A 177 -3.23 1.23 5.93
CA ALA A 177 -3.10 0.48 4.69
C ALA A 177 -1.69 -0.07 4.51
N LEU A 178 -0.68 0.79 4.73
CA LEU A 178 0.73 0.39 4.59
C LEU A 178 1.14 -0.62 5.68
N ALA A 179 0.68 -0.45 6.92
CA ALA A 179 0.95 -1.41 7.99
C ALA A 179 0.33 -2.79 7.69
N ALA A 180 -0.88 -2.84 7.16
CA ALA A 180 -1.53 -4.09 6.75
C ALA A 180 -0.79 -4.79 5.60
N GLY A 181 -0.13 -4.03 4.72
CA GLY A 181 0.64 -4.60 3.61
C GLY A 181 2.09 -4.98 3.95
N VAL A 182 2.63 -4.49 5.06
CA VAL A 182 4.00 -4.83 5.54
C VAL A 182 4.00 -6.09 6.40
N VAL A 183 2.88 -6.44 7.04
CA VAL A 183 2.70 -7.62 7.89
C VAL A 183 2.27 -8.81 7.07
#